data_73ae649d1140f3dccd870ec733216e38
#
_entry.id   73ae649d1140f3dccd870ec733216e38
#
_cell.length_a   1.000
_cell.length_b   1.000
_cell.length_c   1.000
_cell.angle_alpha   90.00
_cell.angle_beta   90.00
_cell.angle_gamma   90.00
#
_symmetry.space_group_name_H-M   'P 1'
#
loop_
_entity.id
_entity.type
_entity.pdbx_description
1 polymer ?
#
loop_
_entity_poly.entity_id
_entity_poly.type
_entity_poly.pdbx_seq_one_letter_code
_entity_poly.pdbx_strand_id
1 'polypeptide(L)'
;MIKKSVFFALFITTLLYTNTSNAHYSIEANYGLSGVFEPSSNEFTHFGAGVSYDFNEVYGIKLDFGSDKFRVNDVVLGKSGINVSRISLQGILNISTAIDRINSDKTFNLIAHAGAGISTIKAFNTNGGDDNAMNVILGLTPRFKISEGLYFAVDTALVFNISQHYNFDGSLAYENTPNSFTGITYNVTGGIIYKIRNY
;
A
#
# COMPACT_ATOMS: atom_id res chain seq x y z
N MET A 1 7.80 2.39 -32.30
CA MET A 1 7.17 1.99 -31.03
C MET A 1 7.72 0.69 -30.42
N ILE A 2 8.39 -0.18 -31.16
CA ILE A 2 8.88 -1.51 -30.69
C ILE A 2 10.08 -1.41 -29.72
N LYS A 3 10.90 -0.34 -29.76
CA LYS A 3 12.11 -0.21 -28.94
C LYS A 3 11.87 -0.05 -27.42
N LYS A 4 10.74 0.52 -26.99
CA LYS A 4 10.42 0.68 -25.55
C LYS A 4 9.98 -0.61 -24.88
N SER A 5 9.26 -1.46 -25.59
CA SER A 5 8.80 -2.77 -25.08
C SER A 5 9.95 -3.78 -24.92
N VAL A 6 10.95 -3.72 -25.83
CA VAL A 6 12.14 -4.57 -25.76
C VAL A 6 13.03 -4.17 -24.56
N PHE A 7 13.15 -2.88 -24.28
CA PHE A 7 13.92 -2.39 -23.13
C PHE A 7 13.28 -2.78 -21.80
N PHE A 8 11.94 -2.73 -21.73
CA PHE A 8 11.18 -3.16 -20.55
C PHE A 8 11.25 -4.67 -20.32
N ALA A 9 11.17 -5.46 -21.40
CA ALA A 9 11.34 -6.92 -21.34
C ALA A 9 12.77 -7.30 -20.93
N LEU A 10 13.80 -6.62 -21.44
CA LEU A 10 15.19 -6.86 -21.08
C LEU A 10 15.47 -6.49 -19.60
N PHE A 11 14.84 -5.41 -19.10
CA PHE A 11 14.95 -5.00 -17.70
C PHE A 11 14.30 -6.03 -16.74
N ILE A 12 13.15 -6.57 -17.13
CA ILE A 12 12.48 -7.65 -16.36
C ILE A 12 13.32 -8.94 -16.40
N THR A 13 13.90 -9.31 -17.55
CA THR A 13 14.72 -10.52 -17.66
C THR A 13 16.03 -10.40 -16.90
N THR A 14 16.67 -9.23 -16.85
CA THR A 14 17.86 -9.01 -16.02
C THR A 14 17.56 -9.05 -14.52
N LEU A 15 16.38 -8.58 -14.09
CA LEU A 15 15.92 -8.73 -12.70
C LEU A 15 15.66 -10.20 -12.30
N LEU A 16 15.25 -11.05 -13.24
CA LEU A 16 14.99 -12.47 -13.01
C LEU A 16 16.27 -13.34 -13.07
N TYR A 17 17.37 -12.82 -13.64
CA TYR A 17 18.62 -13.57 -13.82
C TYR A 17 19.68 -13.36 -12.72
N THR A 18 19.37 -12.56 -11.69
CA THR A 18 20.25 -12.50 -10.53
C THR A 18 20.12 -13.82 -9.76
N ASN A 19 21.11 -14.70 -9.90
CA ASN A 19 21.32 -15.88 -9.05
C ASN A 19 21.48 -15.41 -7.59
N THR A 20 20.38 -15.19 -6.91
CA THR A 20 20.37 -14.80 -5.52
C THR A 20 19.99 -16.02 -4.70
N SER A 21 20.99 -16.67 -4.13
CA SER A 21 20.82 -17.76 -3.15
C SER A 21 19.96 -17.33 -1.94
N ASN A 22 19.59 -16.05 -1.83
CA ASN A 22 18.83 -15.45 -0.74
C ASN A 22 17.54 -14.75 -1.20
N ALA A 23 17.07 -15.02 -2.43
CA ALA A 23 15.79 -14.46 -2.90
C ALA A 23 14.61 -15.21 -2.27
N HIS A 24 13.67 -14.48 -1.69
CA HIS A 24 12.50 -15.04 -1.03
C HIS A 24 11.23 -14.36 -1.48
N TYR A 25 10.18 -15.16 -1.69
CA TYR A 25 8.82 -14.66 -1.83
C TYR A 25 8.16 -14.55 -0.45
N SER A 26 7.32 -13.54 -0.27
CA SER A 26 6.47 -13.44 0.92
C SER A 26 5.05 -13.08 0.52
N ILE A 27 4.10 -13.56 1.29
CA ILE A 27 2.71 -13.15 1.22
C ILE A 27 2.34 -12.46 2.53
N GLU A 28 1.52 -11.42 2.45
CA GLU A 28 1.09 -10.68 3.63
C GLU A 28 -0.40 -10.39 3.59
N ALA A 29 -1.01 -10.35 4.78
CA ALA A 29 -2.36 -9.87 4.99
C ALA A 29 -2.39 -9.03 6.26
N ASN A 30 -3.07 -7.89 6.20
CA ASN A 30 -3.17 -6.96 7.31
C ASN A 30 -4.59 -6.37 7.43
N TYR A 31 -4.92 -5.91 8.64
CA TYR A 31 -6.19 -5.28 8.95
C TYR A 31 -5.98 -4.21 10.01
N GLY A 32 -6.75 -3.11 9.94
CA GLY A 32 -6.61 -2.06 10.95
C GLY A 32 -7.35 -0.77 10.66
N LEU A 33 -6.77 0.29 11.20
CA LEU A 33 -7.28 1.65 11.12
C LEU A 33 -6.90 2.29 9.79
N SER A 34 -7.86 2.95 9.16
CA SER A 34 -7.61 3.98 8.15
C SER A 34 -8.18 5.31 8.63
N GLY A 35 -7.50 6.39 8.27
CA GLY A 35 -7.91 7.73 8.63
C GLY A 35 -7.63 8.74 7.54
N VAL A 36 -8.34 9.86 7.63
CA VAL A 36 -8.18 11.04 6.78
C VAL A 36 -8.03 12.28 7.65
N PHE A 37 -7.34 13.28 7.12
CA PHE A 37 -7.06 14.51 7.88
C PHE A 37 -8.17 15.54 7.74
N GLU A 38 -8.80 15.65 6.57
CA GLU A 38 -9.84 16.64 6.27
C GLU A 38 -10.97 16.03 5.42
N PRO A 39 -12.21 15.97 5.94
CA PRO A 39 -12.58 16.11 7.35
C PRO A 39 -11.98 14.97 8.17
N SER A 40 -11.54 15.23 9.41
CA SER A 40 -10.91 14.21 10.25
C SER A 40 -11.89 13.07 10.53
N SER A 41 -11.54 11.88 10.05
CA SER A 41 -12.30 10.65 10.28
C SER A 41 -11.36 9.47 10.40
N ASN A 42 -11.63 8.62 11.36
CA ASN A 42 -10.87 7.40 11.60
C ASN A 42 -11.83 6.21 11.67
N GLU A 43 -11.55 5.20 10.86
CA GLU A 43 -12.36 3.99 10.85
C GLU A 43 -11.48 2.73 10.85
N PHE A 44 -11.92 1.72 11.56
CA PHE A 44 -11.25 0.42 11.61
C PHE A 44 -11.74 -0.47 10.45
N THR A 45 -11.43 -0.05 9.22
CA THR A 45 -11.98 -0.64 7.99
C THR A 45 -10.91 -0.99 6.96
N HIS A 46 -9.62 -0.69 7.25
CA HIS A 46 -8.54 -1.05 6.34
C HIS A 46 -8.40 -2.56 6.25
N PHE A 47 -8.34 -3.07 5.02
CA PHE A 47 -7.88 -4.42 4.69
C PHE A 47 -6.78 -4.31 3.64
N GLY A 48 -5.65 -4.98 3.88
CA GLY A 48 -4.54 -5.06 2.95
C GLY A 48 -4.09 -6.49 2.70
N ALA A 49 -3.59 -6.72 1.50
CA ALA A 49 -2.93 -7.96 1.10
C ALA A 49 -1.79 -7.66 0.13
N GLY A 50 -0.69 -8.40 0.23
CA GLY A 50 0.47 -8.15 -0.62
C GLY A 50 1.26 -9.41 -0.93
N VAL A 51 2.03 -9.31 -2.02
CA VAL A 51 3.05 -10.27 -2.39
C VAL A 51 4.35 -9.52 -2.57
N SER A 52 5.41 -9.97 -1.90
CA SER A 52 6.73 -9.36 -2.02
C SER A 52 7.77 -10.35 -2.53
N TYR A 53 8.77 -9.80 -3.19
CA TYR A 53 9.95 -10.49 -3.63
C TYR A 53 11.19 -9.75 -3.10
N ASP A 54 11.89 -10.37 -2.17
CA ASP A 54 13.15 -9.88 -1.62
C ASP A 54 14.29 -10.31 -2.55
N PHE A 55 14.98 -9.37 -3.21
CA PHE A 55 16.16 -9.64 -4.04
C PHE A 55 17.33 -10.11 -3.19
N ASN A 56 17.43 -9.58 -1.99
CA ASN A 56 18.41 -9.90 -0.97
C ASN A 56 17.85 -9.50 0.42
N GLU A 57 18.66 -9.60 1.45
CA GLU A 57 18.26 -9.29 2.82
C GLU A 57 17.90 -7.80 3.07
N VAL A 58 18.30 -6.89 2.16
CA VAL A 58 18.15 -5.44 2.31
C VAL A 58 17.06 -4.88 1.40
N TYR A 59 16.97 -5.35 0.15
CA TYR A 59 16.10 -4.77 -0.87
C TYR A 59 15.11 -5.77 -1.43
N GLY A 60 13.91 -5.29 -1.69
CA GLY A 60 12.84 -6.05 -2.33
C GLY A 60 11.83 -5.16 -3.03
N ILE A 61 10.84 -5.80 -3.61
CA ILE A 61 9.64 -5.15 -4.18
C ILE A 61 8.39 -5.80 -3.62
N LYS A 62 7.30 -5.05 -3.54
CA LYS A 62 5.99 -5.50 -3.09
C LYS A 62 4.91 -5.03 -4.06
N LEU A 63 4.05 -5.96 -4.49
CA LEU A 63 2.75 -5.64 -5.07
C LEU A 63 1.73 -5.66 -3.93
N ASP A 64 1.07 -4.53 -3.71
CA ASP A 64 0.19 -4.30 -2.58
C ASP A 64 -1.22 -3.95 -3.03
N PHE A 65 -2.21 -4.55 -2.39
CA PHE A 65 -3.62 -4.22 -2.50
C PHE A 65 -4.13 -3.69 -1.17
N GLY A 66 -4.87 -2.60 -1.20
CA GLY A 66 -5.53 -2.02 -0.03
C GLY A 66 -6.98 -1.67 -0.30
N SER A 67 -7.81 -1.79 0.71
CA SER A 67 -9.23 -1.39 0.65
C SER A 67 -9.62 -0.68 1.94
N ASP A 68 -10.21 0.50 1.80
CA ASP A 68 -10.62 1.39 2.88
C ASP A 68 -12.08 1.80 2.69
N LYS A 69 -12.79 2.03 3.80
CA LYS A 69 -14.16 2.55 3.79
C LYS A 69 -14.24 3.73 4.75
N PHE A 70 -14.58 4.88 4.23
CA PHE A 70 -14.80 6.09 5.04
C PHE A 70 -16.29 6.40 5.06
N ARG A 71 -16.84 6.66 6.27
CA ARG A 71 -18.26 6.94 6.48
C ARG A 71 -18.43 8.18 7.35
N VAL A 72 -19.35 9.03 6.93
CA VAL A 72 -19.75 10.23 7.66
C VAL A 72 -21.26 10.17 7.84
N ASN A 73 -21.76 10.59 9.00
CA ASN A 73 -23.18 10.74 9.24
C ASN A 73 -23.55 12.20 8.97
N ASP A 74 -24.20 12.45 7.83
CA ASP A 74 -24.76 13.73 7.50
C ASP A 74 -26.20 13.84 8.05
N VAL A 75 -26.57 15.01 8.58
CA VAL A 75 -27.88 15.24 9.20
C VAL A 75 -29.00 15.20 8.17
N VAL A 76 -28.72 15.56 6.91
CA VAL A 76 -29.70 15.68 5.82
C VAL A 76 -29.66 14.43 4.92
N LEU A 77 -28.48 13.97 4.53
CA LEU A 77 -28.28 12.87 3.58
C LEU A 77 -28.19 11.49 4.25
N GLY A 78 -28.12 11.44 5.59
CA GLY A 78 -27.89 10.22 6.32
C GLY A 78 -26.44 9.75 6.22
N LYS A 79 -26.22 8.44 6.10
CA LYS A 79 -24.88 7.86 6.02
C LYS A 79 -24.31 8.05 4.62
N SER A 80 -23.22 8.80 4.49
CA SER A 80 -22.48 9.07 3.25
C SER A 80 -21.01 8.67 3.37
N GLY A 81 -20.21 8.84 2.32
CA GLY A 81 -18.77 8.56 2.34
C GLY A 81 -18.24 7.95 1.06
N ILE A 82 -17.05 7.36 1.13
CA ILE A 82 -16.39 6.71 -0.01
C ILE A 82 -15.87 5.31 0.33
N ASN A 83 -15.74 4.49 -0.70
CA ASN A 83 -14.93 3.27 -0.69
C ASN A 83 -13.70 3.52 -1.56
N VAL A 84 -12.52 3.18 -1.05
CA VAL A 84 -11.26 3.28 -1.77
C VAL A 84 -10.68 1.89 -1.92
N SER A 85 -10.31 1.52 -3.14
CA SER A 85 -9.54 0.31 -3.43
C SER A 85 -8.28 0.72 -4.18
N ARG A 86 -7.12 0.20 -3.79
CA ARG A 86 -5.85 0.57 -4.42
C ARG A 86 -5.00 -0.63 -4.75
N ILE A 87 -4.20 -0.50 -5.81
CA ILE A 87 -3.11 -1.41 -6.15
C ILE A 87 -1.87 -0.57 -6.34
N SER A 88 -0.75 -0.97 -5.73
CA SER A 88 0.52 -0.26 -5.85
C SER A 88 1.70 -1.20 -5.96
N LEU A 89 2.74 -0.75 -6.66
CA LEU A 89 4.05 -1.36 -6.69
C LEU A 89 4.99 -0.54 -5.81
N GLN A 90 5.62 -1.17 -4.83
CA GLN A 90 6.43 -0.52 -3.82
C GLN A 90 7.82 -1.14 -3.77
N GLY A 91 8.86 -0.31 -3.60
CA GLY A 91 10.19 -0.73 -3.18
C GLY A 91 10.22 -0.97 -1.68
N ILE A 92 10.97 -1.95 -1.25
CA ILE A 92 11.17 -2.35 0.15
C ILE A 92 12.63 -2.16 0.51
N LEU A 93 12.89 -1.57 1.68
CA LEU A 93 14.21 -1.42 2.29
C LEU A 93 14.17 -1.96 3.73
N ASN A 94 14.92 -3.00 4.01
CA ASN A 94 15.14 -3.48 5.37
C ASN A 94 16.21 -2.61 6.06
N ILE A 95 15.75 -1.59 6.79
CA ILE A 95 16.61 -0.63 7.50
C ILE A 95 17.49 -1.34 8.53
N SER A 96 16.92 -2.28 9.29
CA SER A 96 17.65 -3.01 10.32
C SER A 96 18.86 -3.77 9.77
N THR A 97 18.70 -4.42 8.62
CA THR A 97 19.79 -5.16 7.96
C THR A 97 20.72 -4.24 7.19
N ALA A 98 20.23 -3.12 6.64
CA ALA A 98 21.06 -2.14 5.95
C ALA A 98 22.11 -1.49 6.91
N ILE A 99 21.72 -1.27 8.17
CA ILE A 99 22.59 -0.68 9.19
C ILE A 99 23.52 -1.74 9.82
N ASP A 100 23.00 -2.92 10.10
CA ASP A 100 23.75 -3.99 10.76
C ASP A 100 23.62 -5.30 9.98
N ARG A 101 24.57 -5.51 9.05
CA ARG A 101 24.60 -6.67 8.15
C ARG A 101 25.01 -7.99 8.83
N ILE A 102 25.55 -7.93 10.05
CA ILE A 102 26.09 -9.09 10.76
C ILE A 102 24.97 -9.95 11.36
N ASN A 103 23.82 -9.34 11.65
CA ASN A 103 22.67 -10.01 12.29
C ASN A 103 21.44 -10.04 11.39
N SER A 104 21.50 -10.76 10.27
CA SER A 104 20.38 -10.88 9.33
C SER A 104 19.16 -11.64 9.89
N ASP A 105 19.34 -12.47 10.89
CA ASP A 105 18.30 -13.31 11.53
C ASP A 105 17.68 -12.65 12.79
N LYS A 106 17.46 -11.34 12.75
CA LYS A 106 16.91 -10.62 13.91
C LYS A 106 15.45 -10.99 14.20
N THR A 107 15.14 -11.08 15.50
CA THR A 107 13.75 -11.21 15.96
C THR A 107 12.92 -9.99 15.57
N PHE A 108 13.57 -8.83 15.44
CA PHE A 108 12.96 -7.56 15.03
C PHE A 108 13.62 -7.01 13.77
N ASN A 109 12.80 -6.58 12.80
CA ASN A 109 13.24 -5.87 11.61
C ASN A 109 12.36 -4.64 11.39
N LEU A 110 12.97 -3.52 11.05
CA LEU A 110 12.29 -2.32 10.61
C LEU A 110 12.42 -2.21 9.09
N ILE A 111 11.28 -2.21 8.43
CA ILE A 111 11.17 -2.10 6.98
C ILE A 111 10.63 -0.73 6.62
N ALA A 112 11.29 -0.03 5.68
CA ALA A 112 10.69 1.10 4.97
C ALA A 112 10.17 0.63 3.61
N HIS A 113 9.06 1.21 3.18
CA HIS A 113 8.53 0.95 1.85
C HIS A 113 7.99 2.25 1.22
N ALA A 114 8.13 2.34 -0.09
CA ALA A 114 7.64 3.47 -0.86
C ALA A 114 7.27 3.02 -2.27
N GLY A 115 6.22 3.61 -2.84
CA GLY A 115 5.79 3.22 -4.17
C GLY A 115 4.69 4.09 -4.74
N ALA A 116 4.19 3.64 -5.88
CA ALA A 116 3.09 4.30 -6.58
C ALA A 116 2.12 3.27 -7.17
N GLY A 117 0.92 3.72 -7.45
CA GLY A 117 -0.13 2.86 -7.99
C GLY A 117 -1.36 3.63 -8.44
N ILE A 118 -2.48 2.92 -8.43
CA ILE A 118 -3.79 3.45 -8.83
C ILE A 118 -4.78 3.16 -7.69
N SER A 119 -5.57 4.17 -7.35
CA SER A 119 -6.72 4.09 -6.46
C SER A 119 -8.01 4.24 -7.26
N THR A 120 -8.98 3.39 -7.00
CA THR A 120 -10.37 3.57 -7.46
C THR A 120 -11.21 4.00 -6.27
N ILE A 121 -11.84 5.15 -6.38
CA ILE A 121 -12.64 5.79 -5.34
C ILE A 121 -14.09 5.78 -5.80
N LYS A 122 -14.97 5.24 -4.96
CA LYS A 122 -16.42 5.15 -5.23
C LYS A 122 -17.17 5.83 -4.13
N ALA A 123 -18.00 6.83 -4.48
CA ALA A 123 -18.89 7.45 -3.52
C ALA A 123 -19.95 6.45 -3.03
N PHE A 124 -20.25 6.48 -1.74
CA PHE A 124 -21.29 5.68 -1.10
C PHE A 124 -22.59 6.46 -1.09
N ASN A 125 -23.69 5.83 -1.55
CA ASN A 125 -25.03 6.45 -1.68
C ASN A 125 -25.17 7.59 -2.71
N THR A 126 -24.26 7.70 -3.66
CA THR A 126 -24.45 8.59 -4.81
C THR A 126 -24.43 7.78 -6.09
N ASN A 127 -25.19 8.21 -7.10
CA ASN A 127 -25.14 7.61 -8.46
C ASN A 127 -23.93 8.14 -9.25
N GLY A 128 -22.87 8.56 -8.56
CA GLY A 128 -21.61 9.00 -9.16
C GLY A 128 -20.84 7.83 -9.78
N GLY A 129 -20.06 8.13 -10.81
CA GLY A 129 -19.15 7.16 -11.41
C GLY A 129 -17.96 6.82 -10.52
N ASP A 130 -17.11 5.92 -10.98
CA ASP A 130 -15.82 5.61 -10.35
C ASP A 130 -14.82 6.72 -10.64
N ASP A 131 -14.10 7.17 -9.63
CA ASP A 131 -12.97 8.09 -9.75
C ASP A 131 -11.66 7.31 -9.64
N ASN A 132 -10.76 7.51 -10.60
CA ASN A 132 -9.47 6.84 -10.62
C ASN A 132 -8.37 7.88 -10.42
N ALA A 133 -7.64 7.75 -9.32
CA ALA A 133 -6.54 8.61 -8.94
C ALA A 133 -5.21 7.82 -8.96
N MET A 134 -4.13 8.50 -9.32
CA MET A 134 -2.80 7.97 -9.03
C MET A 134 -2.56 8.04 -7.53
N ASN A 135 -1.88 7.04 -6.96
CA ASN A 135 -1.45 7.09 -5.58
C ASN A 135 0.06 7.01 -5.43
N VAL A 136 0.56 7.66 -4.39
CA VAL A 136 1.93 7.51 -3.88
C VAL A 136 1.83 7.07 -2.43
N ILE A 137 2.61 6.06 -2.06
CA ILE A 137 2.59 5.45 -0.73
C ILE A 137 3.98 5.55 -0.11
N LEU A 138 4.03 5.90 1.18
CA LEU A 138 5.22 5.90 2.00
C LEU A 138 4.87 5.25 3.34
N GLY A 139 5.69 4.30 3.81
CA GLY A 139 5.39 3.64 5.07
C GLY A 139 6.58 3.00 5.76
N LEU A 140 6.32 2.57 7.00
CA LEU A 140 7.24 1.86 7.86
C LEU A 140 6.54 0.65 8.46
N THR A 141 7.21 -0.50 8.43
CA THR A 141 6.68 -1.77 8.92
C THR A 141 7.66 -2.43 9.90
N PRO A 142 7.54 -2.18 11.22
CA PRO A 142 8.11 -3.05 12.22
C PRO A 142 7.64 -4.50 12.04
N ARG A 143 8.57 -5.45 11.95
CA ARG A 143 8.30 -6.90 11.82
C ARG A 143 8.91 -7.65 13.00
N PHE A 144 8.12 -8.54 13.59
CA PHE A 144 8.52 -9.40 14.71
C PHE A 144 8.44 -10.86 14.27
N LYS A 145 9.56 -11.59 14.35
CA LYS A 145 9.61 -13.01 14.01
C LYS A 145 8.84 -13.82 15.06
N ILE A 146 7.81 -14.55 14.65
CA ILE A 146 7.05 -15.47 15.50
C ILE A 146 7.67 -16.87 15.41
N SER A 147 7.94 -17.32 14.18
CA SER A 147 8.59 -18.61 13.90
C SER A 147 9.36 -18.52 12.59
N GLU A 148 9.98 -19.62 12.16
CA GLU A 148 10.65 -19.66 10.86
C GLU A 148 9.66 -19.38 9.73
N GLY A 149 9.95 -18.32 8.95
CA GLY A 149 9.10 -17.86 7.86
C GLY A 149 7.85 -17.08 8.26
N LEU A 150 7.46 -17.03 9.55
CA LEU A 150 6.26 -16.35 10.02
C LEU A 150 6.60 -15.12 10.86
N TYR A 151 6.02 -13.98 10.48
CA TYR A 151 6.22 -12.69 11.15
C TYR A 151 4.89 -12.04 11.47
N PHE A 152 4.82 -11.40 12.64
CA PHE A 152 3.83 -10.37 12.94
C PHE A 152 4.37 -9.03 12.47
N ALA A 153 3.53 -8.22 11.86
CA ALA A 153 3.91 -6.89 11.37
C ALA A 153 2.89 -5.85 11.84
N VAL A 154 3.40 -4.67 12.14
CA VAL A 154 2.59 -3.46 12.29
C VAL A 154 2.97 -2.55 11.14
N ASP A 155 2.02 -2.19 10.29
CA ASP A 155 2.29 -1.30 9.16
C ASP A 155 1.69 0.08 9.40
N THR A 156 2.48 1.12 9.14
CA THR A 156 2.05 2.52 9.17
C THR A 156 2.36 3.14 7.82
N ALA A 157 1.35 3.63 7.13
CA ALA A 157 1.51 4.18 5.79
C ALA A 157 0.74 5.49 5.60
N LEU A 158 1.33 6.39 4.81
CA LEU A 158 0.67 7.56 4.23
C LEU A 158 0.41 7.30 2.76
N VAL A 159 -0.79 7.62 2.31
CA VAL A 159 -1.23 7.46 0.92
C VAL A 159 -1.71 8.80 0.39
N PHE A 160 -1.11 9.23 -0.71
CA PHE A 160 -1.43 10.46 -1.41
C PHE A 160 -2.16 10.09 -2.71
N ASN A 161 -3.46 10.36 -2.78
CA ASN A 161 -4.26 10.16 -4.00
C ASN A 161 -4.23 11.44 -4.82
N ILE A 162 -3.47 11.43 -5.90
CA ILE A 162 -3.28 12.59 -6.80
C ILE A 162 -4.44 12.64 -7.79
N SER A 163 -5.02 13.83 -7.98
CA SER A 163 -6.17 14.05 -8.85
C SER A 163 -7.46 13.35 -8.40
N GLN A 164 -7.72 13.34 -7.11
CA GLN A 164 -8.98 12.88 -6.53
C GLN A 164 -10.09 13.91 -6.75
N HIS A 165 -11.30 13.45 -7.14
CA HIS A 165 -12.47 14.32 -7.40
C HIS A 165 -13.57 14.19 -6.34
N TYR A 166 -13.61 13.08 -5.58
CA TYR A 166 -14.55 12.93 -4.47
C TYR A 166 -13.91 13.29 -3.14
N ASN A 167 -14.61 14.10 -2.36
CA ASN A 167 -14.30 14.30 -0.94
C ASN A 167 -14.55 13.00 -0.15
N PHE A 168 -13.98 12.89 1.04
CA PHE A 168 -14.13 11.69 1.87
C PHE A 168 -15.57 11.49 2.42
N ASP A 169 -16.41 12.53 2.37
CA ASP A 169 -17.84 12.43 2.65
C ASP A 169 -18.69 11.93 1.46
N GLY A 170 -18.08 11.75 0.31
CA GLY A 170 -18.72 11.26 -0.91
C GLY A 170 -19.29 12.37 -1.81
N SER A 171 -19.13 13.63 -1.44
CA SER A 171 -19.49 14.77 -2.31
C SER A 171 -18.42 14.97 -3.40
N LEU A 172 -18.81 15.59 -4.51
CA LEU A 172 -17.84 16.07 -5.50
C LEU A 172 -17.09 17.27 -4.94
N ALA A 173 -15.77 17.27 -5.06
CA ALA A 173 -14.93 18.36 -4.57
C ALA A 173 -15.21 19.70 -5.27
N TYR A 174 -15.63 19.63 -6.55
CA TYR A 174 -15.88 20.81 -7.39
C TYR A 174 -17.02 20.53 -8.37
N GLU A 175 -18.24 20.93 -8.02
CA GLU A 175 -19.44 20.65 -8.84
C GLU A 175 -19.46 21.38 -10.18
N ASN A 176 -18.83 22.57 -10.27
CA ASN A 176 -18.95 23.45 -11.45
C ASN A 176 -17.64 23.65 -12.24
N THR A 177 -16.54 23.07 -11.79
CA THR A 177 -15.25 23.13 -12.49
C THR A 177 -14.60 21.76 -12.43
N PRO A 178 -14.10 21.23 -13.57
CA PRO A 178 -13.35 19.98 -13.55
C PRO A 178 -12.01 20.19 -12.84
N ASN A 179 -12.01 20.17 -11.54
CA ASN A 179 -10.84 20.34 -10.70
C ASN A 179 -10.68 19.13 -9.78
N SER A 180 -9.46 18.88 -9.37
CA SER A 180 -9.09 17.76 -8.52
C SER A 180 -8.18 18.23 -7.39
N PHE A 181 -8.08 17.46 -6.33
CA PHE A 181 -7.20 17.72 -5.20
C PHE A 181 -6.35 16.48 -4.86
N THR A 182 -5.40 16.62 -3.97
CA THR A 182 -4.64 15.49 -3.43
C THR A 182 -5.27 15.05 -2.12
N GLY A 183 -5.95 13.90 -2.16
CA GLY A 183 -6.50 13.27 -0.97
C GLY A 183 -5.39 12.57 -0.17
N ILE A 184 -5.30 12.85 1.13
CA ILE A 184 -4.29 12.26 2.00
C ILE A 184 -4.97 11.35 3.00
N THR A 185 -4.59 10.06 2.99
CA THR A 185 -5.04 9.07 3.97
C THR A 185 -3.84 8.47 4.71
N TYR A 186 -4.09 7.94 5.89
CA TYR A 186 -3.11 7.15 6.61
C TYR A 186 -3.71 5.83 7.07
N ASN A 187 -2.84 4.82 7.19
CA ASN A 187 -3.21 3.50 7.68
C ASN A 187 -2.30 3.12 8.85
N VAL A 188 -2.87 2.47 9.86
CA VAL A 188 -2.15 1.81 10.95
C VAL A 188 -2.74 0.42 11.11
N THR A 189 -2.00 -0.61 10.73
CA THR A 189 -2.52 -1.98 10.63
C THR A 189 -1.65 -2.98 11.36
N GLY A 190 -2.27 -4.06 11.81
CA GLY A 190 -1.60 -5.27 12.27
C GLY A 190 -1.78 -6.38 11.24
N GLY A 191 -0.74 -7.18 11.01
CA GLY A 191 -0.81 -8.22 9.98
C GLY A 191 0.16 -9.37 10.19
N ILE A 192 0.03 -10.34 9.32
CA ILE A 192 0.89 -11.53 9.27
C ILE A 192 1.59 -11.56 7.93
N ILE A 193 2.89 -11.89 7.97
CA ILE A 193 3.73 -12.08 6.79
C ILE A 193 4.28 -13.49 6.84
N TYR A 194 4.12 -14.22 5.74
CA TYR A 194 4.70 -15.55 5.57
C TYR A 194 5.74 -15.54 4.45
N LYS A 195 7.00 -15.83 4.79
CA LYS A 195 8.10 -16.01 3.84
C LYS A 195 8.13 -17.44 3.32
N ILE A 196 8.04 -17.58 2.01
CA ILE A 196 8.12 -18.88 1.32
C ILE A 196 9.60 -19.16 1.10
N ARG A 197 10.11 -20.23 1.72
CA ARG A 197 11.47 -20.70 1.49
C ARG A 197 11.52 -21.50 0.18
N ASN A 198 12.41 -21.14 -0.71
CA ASN A 198 12.84 -22.05 -1.78
C ASN A 198 13.88 -22.99 -1.18
N TYR A 199 13.55 -24.28 -1.16
CA TYR A 199 14.50 -25.36 -0.83
C TYR A 199 15.42 -25.64 -2.00
#